data_1a947246f8c667ebdf37ca08fb486d7a
#
_entry.id   1a947246f8c667ebdf37ca08fb486d7a
#
_cell.length_a   1.000
_cell.length_b   1.000
_cell.length_c   1.000
_cell.angle_alpha   90.00
_cell.angle_beta   90.00
_cell.angle_gamma   90.00
#
_symmetry.space_group_name_H-M   'P 1'
#
loop_
_entity.id
_entity.type
_entity.pdbx_description
1 polymer ?
#
loop_
_entity_poly.entity_id
_entity_poly.type
_entity_poly.pdbx_seq_one_letter_code
_entity_poly.pdbx_strand_id
1 'polypeptide(L)'
;MGFKIYRFSISWSRIFPKGDEETPNEEGLKFYDDVIDELRKYGIEPLVTISHYENPLHLSLEYGGWKNRKLIDFYLRFARVLFERYKGKVKYWLTFNEINMLTQPFGAVFCAGMLDSEDVCLQSRYQAMHHQLVASALAVSMAHKIDNENKLGCMLAYHNGYAYTCHPEDVFYAQRFGQIHNSIAGDVHVRGYY
;
A
#
# COMPACT_ATOMS: atom_id res chain seq x y z
N MET A 1 8.72 -4.97 27.75
CA MET A 1 8.08 -5.97 26.85
C MET A 1 9.02 -6.53 25.78
N GLY A 2 10.16 -5.92 25.49
CA GLY A 2 11.22 -6.49 24.62
C GLY A 2 10.91 -6.49 23.13
N PHE A 3 9.99 -5.62 22.65
CA PHE A 3 9.73 -5.45 21.23
C PHE A 3 10.99 -4.98 20.49
N LYS A 4 11.24 -5.54 19.30
CA LYS A 4 12.36 -5.19 18.45
C LYS A 4 11.94 -4.39 17.22
N ILE A 5 10.71 -4.59 16.78
CA ILE A 5 10.11 -3.91 15.63
C ILE A 5 8.71 -3.44 16.03
N TYR A 6 8.35 -2.24 15.56
CA TYR A 6 7.00 -1.70 15.68
C TYR A 6 6.47 -1.29 14.31
N ARG A 7 5.37 -1.93 13.88
CA ARG A 7 4.71 -1.61 12.62
C ARG A 7 3.58 -0.60 12.84
N PHE A 8 3.58 0.47 12.06
CA PHE A 8 2.49 1.45 12.01
C PHE A 8 2.36 2.02 10.59
N SER A 9 1.29 2.76 10.33
CA SER A 9 1.10 3.50 9.07
C SER A 9 1.20 5.01 9.30
N ILE A 10 1.62 5.73 8.25
CA ILE A 10 1.57 7.18 8.20
C ILE A 10 0.32 7.56 7.42
N SER A 11 -0.61 8.28 8.05
CA SER A 11 -1.84 8.70 7.40
C SER A 11 -1.54 9.71 6.29
N TRP A 12 -1.92 9.38 5.05
CA TRP A 12 -1.76 10.27 3.90
C TRP A 12 -2.46 11.61 4.12
N SER A 13 -3.71 11.58 4.60
CA SER A 13 -4.48 12.80 4.87
C SER A 13 -3.94 13.66 6.01
N ARG A 14 -3.07 13.13 6.88
CA ARG A 14 -2.37 13.93 7.89
C ARG A 14 -1.23 14.73 7.27
N ILE A 15 -0.59 14.20 6.24
CA ILE A 15 0.54 14.84 5.54
C ILE A 15 0.06 15.69 4.37
N PHE A 16 -0.92 15.20 3.62
CA PHE A 16 -1.59 15.89 2.53
C PHE A 16 -3.10 15.75 2.70
N PRO A 17 -3.78 16.70 3.38
CA PRO A 17 -5.20 16.58 3.73
C PRO A 17 -6.15 16.30 2.57
N LYS A 18 -5.89 16.86 1.39
CA LYS A 18 -6.61 16.57 0.16
C LYS A 18 -5.94 15.47 -0.68
N GLY A 19 -4.64 15.29 -0.52
CA GLY A 19 -3.83 14.29 -1.24
C GLY A 19 -3.18 14.80 -2.52
N ASP A 20 -3.65 15.90 -3.09
CA ASP A 20 -3.16 16.49 -4.34
C ASP A 20 -2.38 17.81 -4.15
N GLU A 21 -2.21 18.27 -2.90
CA GLU A 21 -1.42 19.46 -2.58
C GLU A 21 0.06 19.28 -3.02
N GLU A 22 0.72 20.42 -3.27
CA GLU A 22 2.14 20.42 -3.60
C GLU A 22 3.05 20.40 -2.37
N THR A 23 2.58 20.96 -1.26
CA THR A 23 3.34 21.11 -0.01
C THR A 23 2.73 20.28 1.10
N PRO A 24 3.56 19.53 1.86
CA PRO A 24 3.07 18.73 2.97
C PRO A 24 2.70 19.58 4.19
N ASN A 25 1.85 19.04 5.05
CA ASN A 25 1.54 19.57 6.37
C ASN A 25 2.69 19.26 7.34
N GLU A 26 3.43 20.28 7.73
CA GLU A 26 4.59 20.14 8.61
C GLU A 26 4.20 19.67 10.03
N GLU A 27 3.05 20.07 10.55
CA GLU A 27 2.56 19.58 11.85
C GLU A 27 2.28 18.07 11.82
N GLY A 28 1.74 17.59 10.68
CA GLY A 28 1.54 16.17 10.44
C GLY A 28 2.84 15.39 10.42
N LEU A 29 3.87 15.92 9.74
CA LEU A 29 5.21 15.31 9.72
C LEU A 29 5.84 15.29 11.10
N LYS A 30 5.75 16.39 11.86
CA LYS A 30 6.29 16.47 13.21
C LYS A 30 5.70 15.43 14.16
N PHE A 31 4.40 15.14 14.05
CA PHE A 31 3.79 14.08 14.84
C PHE A 31 4.50 12.74 14.63
N TYR A 32 4.85 12.39 13.39
CA TYR A 32 5.57 11.14 13.10
C TYR A 32 7.06 11.22 13.40
N ASP A 33 7.69 12.41 13.37
CA ASP A 33 9.04 12.60 13.91
C ASP A 33 9.09 12.13 15.38
N ASP A 34 8.14 12.61 16.19
CA ASP A 34 8.06 12.27 17.61
C ASP A 34 7.85 10.76 17.82
N VAL A 35 6.99 10.12 17.02
CA VAL A 35 6.75 8.66 17.08
C VAL A 35 8.02 7.88 16.74
N ILE A 36 8.69 8.24 15.64
CA ILE A 36 9.88 7.53 15.16
C ILE A 36 11.05 7.73 16.14
N ASP A 37 11.26 8.96 16.62
CA ASP A 37 12.34 9.25 17.54
C ASP A 37 12.13 8.56 18.89
N GLU A 38 10.89 8.46 19.39
CA GLU A 38 10.58 7.70 20.60
C GLU A 38 10.85 6.20 20.43
N LEU A 39 10.47 5.60 19.29
CA LEU A 39 10.78 4.19 19.01
C LEU A 39 12.29 3.94 19.00
N ARG A 40 13.04 4.79 18.30
CA ARG A 40 14.52 4.67 18.19
C ARG A 40 15.22 4.83 19.54
N LYS A 41 14.73 5.69 20.41
CA LYS A 41 15.23 5.87 21.78
C LYS A 41 15.25 4.57 22.57
N TYR A 42 14.29 3.67 22.33
CA TYR A 42 14.20 2.35 22.98
C TYR A 42 14.81 1.22 22.14
N GLY A 43 15.49 1.53 21.04
CA GLY A 43 16.08 0.52 20.16
C GLY A 43 15.02 -0.34 19.45
N ILE A 44 13.83 0.24 19.20
CA ILE A 44 12.74 -0.40 18.46
C ILE A 44 12.80 0.09 17.01
N GLU A 45 12.93 -0.84 16.06
CA GLU A 45 13.00 -0.54 14.64
C GLU A 45 11.61 -0.20 14.09
N PRO A 46 11.43 0.97 13.43
CA PRO A 46 10.17 1.29 12.77
C PRO A 46 10.00 0.46 11.49
N LEU A 47 8.81 -0.14 11.31
CA LEU A 47 8.35 -0.72 10.05
C LEU A 47 7.13 0.09 9.60
N VAL A 48 7.32 0.95 8.59
CA VAL A 48 6.30 1.93 8.20
C VAL A 48 5.52 1.45 6.98
N THR A 49 4.19 1.39 7.10
CA THR A 49 3.28 1.21 5.96
C THR A 49 2.92 2.59 5.42
N ILE A 50 3.21 2.83 4.13
CA ILE A 50 2.98 4.13 3.49
C ILE A 50 1.49 4.36 3.27
N SER A 51 0.79 3.39 2.66
CA SER A 51 -0.67 3.45 2.46
C SER A 51 -1.36 2.26 3.12
N HIS A 52 -2.28 2.54 4.06
CA HIS A 52 -3.02 1.52 4.79
C HIS A 52 -4.51 1.83 4.77
N TYR A 53 -5.12 1.79 3.57
CA TYR A 53 -6.54 2.00 3.25
C TYR A 53 -7.04 3.46 3.32
N GLU A 54 -6.42 4.31 4.14
CA GLU A 54 -6.83 5.71 4.33
C GLU A 54 -6.47 6.60 3.13
N ASN A 55 -7.29 6.52 2.10
CA ASN A 55 -7.19 7.42 0.97
C ASN A 55 -7.77 8.79 1.36
N PRO A 56 -7.09 9.93 1.09
CA PRO A 56 -7.72 11.24 1.29
C PRO A 56 -9.07 11.32 0.59
N LEU A 57 -10.12 11.69 1.32
CA LEU A 57 -11.49 11.68 0.79
C LEU A 57 -11.64 12.51 -0.49
N HIS A 58 -10.93 13.63 -0.58
CA HIS A 58 -10.90 14.46 -1.77
C HIS A 58 -10.46 13.68 -3.01
N LEU A 59 -9.44 12.82 -2.92
CA LEU A 59 -8.99 11.99 -4.04
C LEU A 59 -10.07 10.98 -4.48
N SER A 60 -10.88 10.52 -3.54
CA SER A 60 -12.00 9.63 -3.84
C SER A 60 -13.14 10.37 -4.54
N LEU A 61 -13.47 11.60 -4.09
CA LEU A 61 -14.57 12.40 -4.64
C LEU A 61 -14.23 13.02 -5.99
N GLU A 62 -13.04 13.63 -6.12
CA GLU A 62 -12.67 14.38 -7.34
C GLU A 62 -12.07 13.48 -8.43
N TYR A 63 -11.37 12.42 -8.04
CA TYR A 63 -10.66 11.56 -9.00
C TYR A 63 -11.23 10.15 -9.10
N GLY A 64 -12.19 9.79 -8.25
CA GLY A 64 -12.77 8.45 -8.19
C GLY A 64 -11.82 7.38 -7.63
N GLY A 65 -10.87 7.80 -6.80
CA GLY A 65 -9.91 6.90 -6.18
C GLY A 65 -8.89 6.32 -7.17
N TRP A 66 -8.33 5.16 -6.82
CA TRP A 66 -7.23 4.52 -7.55
C TRP A 66 -7.58 4.02 -8.97
N LYS A 67 -8.86 4.08 -9.40
CA LYS A 67 -9.17 3.87 -10.83
C LYS A 67 -8.55 4.95 -11.71
N ASN A 68 -8.24 6.13 -11.15
CA ASN A 68 -7.60 7.24 -11.84
C ASN A 68 -6.07 7.15 -11.73
N ARG A 69 -5.39 7.16 -12.87
CA ARG A 69 -3.94 7.06 -12.95
C ARG A 69 -3.19 8.23 -12.26
N LYS A 70 -3.80 9.39 -12.11
CA LYS A 70 -3.20 10.55 -11.42
C LYS A 70 -2.81 10.26 -9.98
N LEU A 71 -3.49 9.31 -9.34
CA LEU A 71 -3.16 8.94 -7.96
C LEU A 71 -1.73 8.37 -7.84
N ILE A 72 -1.15 7.86 -8.90
CA ILE A 72 0.26 7.44 -8.93
C ILE A 72 1.17 8.62 -8.58
N ASP A 73 0.97 9.77 -9.25
CA ASP A 73 1.82 10.95 -9.05
C ASP A 73 1.62 11.54 -7.64
N PHE A 74 0.38 11.62 -7.15
CA PHE A 74 0.08 12.09 -5.81
C PHE A 74 0.69 11.18 -4.73
N TYR A 75 0.57 9.87 -4.90
CA TYR A 75 1.19 8.89 -4.00
C TYR A 75 2.72 8.99 -4.01
N LEU A 76 3.33 9.14 -5.16
CA LEU A 76 4.78 9.30 -5.27
C LEU A 76 5.28 10.57 -4.59
N ARG A 77 4.53 11.66 -4.66
CA ARG A 77 4.81 12.90 -3.91
C ARG A 77 4.77 12.64 -2.40
N PHE A 78 3.73 11.99 -1.92
CA PHE A 78 3.60 11.60 -0.52
C PHE A 78 4.76 10.69 -0.08
N ALA A 79 5.02 9.62 -0.82
CA ALA A 79 6.10 8.69 -0.50
C ALA A 79 7.48 9.34 -0.51
N ARG A 80 7.75 10.26 -1.46
CA ARG A 80 9.00 11.02 -1.52
C ARG A 80 9.24 11.81 -0.24
N VAL A 81 8.24 12.56 0.21
CA VAL A 81 8.35 13.36 1.44
C VAL A 81 8.70 12.47 2.62
N LEU A 82 8.10 11.28 2.73
CA LEU A 82 8.42 10.34 3.82
C LEU A 82 9.85 9.79 3.72
N PHE A 83 10.28 9.36 2.53
CA PHE A 83 11.64 8.83 2.34
C PHE A 83 12.72 9.87 2.61
N GLU A 84 12.49 11.12 2.19
CA GLU A 84 13.43 12.23 2.43
C GLU A 84 13.46 12.65 3.91
N ARG A 85 12.28 12.77 4.55
CA ARG A 85 12.15 13.18 5.96
C ARG A 85 12.76 12.18 6.93
N TYR A 86 12.54 10.88 6.67
CA TYR A 86 12.94 9.81 7.59
C TYR A 86 14.18 9.05 7.11
N LYS A 87 14.94 9.61 6.18
CA LYS A 87 16.23 9.07 5.74
C LYS A 87 17.17 8.81 6.93
N GLY A 88 17.71 7.57 7.00
CA GLY A 88 18.57 7.14 8.10
C GLY A 88 17.84 6.92 9.44
N LYS A 89 16.53 7.22 9.53
CA LYS A 89 15.70 6.96 10.71
C LYS A 89 14.79 5.73 10.53
N VAL A 90 14.25 5.53 9.35
CA VAL A 90 13.39 4.39 8.99
C VAL A 90 14.05 3.62 7.85
N LYS A 91 14.24 2.33 8.06
CA LYS A 91 14.85 1.42 7.09
C LYS A 91 13.82 0.53 6.38
N TYR A 92 12.76 0.15 7.09
CA TYR A 92 11.79 -0.83 6.62
C TYR A 92 10.46 -0.18 6.27
N TRP A 93 10.01 -0.41 5.02
CA TRP A 93 8.82 0.19 4.45
C TRP A 93 7.92 -0.85 3.79
N LEU A 94 6.62 -0.68 3.94
CA LEU A 94 5.60 -1.38 3.16
C LEU A 94 4.87 -0.35 2.30
N THR A 95 4.86 -0.55 0.99
CA THR A 95 4.26 0.43 0.05
C THR A 95 2.76 0.50 0.23
N PHE A 96 2.10 -0.64 0.23
CA PHE A 96 0.65 -0.76 0.44
C PHE A 96 0.35 -1.89 1.41
N ASN A 97 -0.75 -1.74 2.16
CA ASN A 97 -1.35 -2.81 2.92
C ASN A 97 -2.34 -3.56 2.04
N GLU A 98 -2.19 -4.88 1.96
CA GLU A 98 -3.15 -5.83 1.38
C GLU A 98 -3.67 -5.45 -0.02
N ILE A 99 -2.78 -5.07 -0.91
CA ILE A 99 -3.11 -4.66 -2.29
C ILE A 99 -3.93 -5.73 -3.04
N ASN A 100 -3.76 -7.01 -2.70
CA ASN A 100 -4.50 -8.12 -3.27
C ASN A 100 -5.99 -8.15 -2.87
N MET A 101 -6.39 -7.38 -1.85
CA MET A 101 -7.81 -7.27 -1.48
C MET A 101 -8.65 -6.58 -2.56
N LEU A 102 -8.03 -5.91 -3.53
CA LEU A 102 -8.71 -5.40 -4.73
C LEU A 102 -9.28 -6.51 -5.63
N THR A 103 -8.86 -7.75 -5.45
CA THR A 103 -9.52 -8.91 -6.09
C THR A 103 -10.92 -9.18 -5.51
N GLN A 104 -11.21 -8.66 -4.31
CA GLN A 104 -12.52 -8.77 -3.66
C GLN A 104 -13.36 -7.49 -3.87
N PRO A 105 -14.69 -7.59 -3.96
CA PRO A 105 -15.56 -6.43 -4.21
C PRO A 105 -15.39 -5.30 -3.20
N PHE A 106 -15.30 -5.60 -1.89
CA PHE A 106 -15.16 -4.61 -0.84
C PHE A 106 -13.82 -3.86 -0.90
N GLY A 107 -12.80 -4.44 -1.53
CA GLY A 107 -11.51 -3.80 -1.75
C GLY A 107 -11.60 -2.52 -2.58
N ALA A 108 -12.63 -2.38 -3.41
CA ALA A 108 -12.87 -1.16 -4.17
C ALA A 108 -12.97 0.08 -3.28
N VAL A 109 -13.75 0.00 -2.21
CA VAL A 109 -13.93 1.10 -1.25
C VAL A 109 -12.70 1.24 -0.35
N PHE A 110 -12.33 0.16 0.35
CA PHE A 110 -11.29 0.23 1.38
C PHE A 110 -9.88 0.43 0.81
N CYS A 111 -9.51 -0.33 -0.23
CA CYS A 111 -8.13 -0.28 -0.77
C CYS A 111 -7.96 0.75 -1.87
N ALA A 112 -9.02 1.07 -2.61
CA ALA A 112 -8.93 1.97 -3.77
C ALA A 112 -9.66 3.31 -3.61
N GLY A 113 -10.44 3.51 -2.55
CA GLY A 113 -11.22 4.73 -2.37
C GLY A 113 -12.26 4.97 -3.47
N MET A 114 -12.77 3.91 -4.11
CA MET A 114 -13.82 3.97 -5.13
C MET A 114 -15.17 3.97 -4.44
N LEU A 115 -15.76 5.15 -4.25
CA LEU A 115 -17.00 5.32 -3.45
C LEU A 115 -18.27 5.11 -4.27
N ASP A 116 -18.21 5.34 -5.58
CA ASP A 116 -19.35 5.14 -6.46
C ASP A 116 -19.50 3.66 -6.82
N SER A 117 -20.58 3.04 -6.34
CA SER A 117 -20.86 1.63 -6.58
C SER A 117 -21.17 1.30 -8.05
N GLU A 118 -21.66 2.27 -8.83
CA GLU A 118 -21.94 2.08 -10.27
C GLU A 118 -20.67 1.91 -11.07
N ASP A 119 -19.58 2.51 -10.61
CA ASP A 119 -18.25 2.40 -11.20
C ASP A 119 -17.49 1.13 -10.79
N VAL A 120 -17.95 0.40 -9.78
CA VAL A 120 -17.25 -0.76 -9.24
C VAL A 120 -17.59 -2.03 -10.02
N CYS A 121 -16.66 -2.41 -10.88
CA CYS A 121 -16.70 -3.69 -11.60
C CYS A 121 -15.34 -4.41 -11.49
N LEU A 122 -15.26 -5.62 -12.02
CA LEU A 122 -14.02 -6.39 -12.01
C LEU A 122 -12.89 -5.63 -12.70
N GLN A 123 -13.17 -5.04 -13.86
CA GLN A 123 -12.18 -4.27 -14.64
C GLN A 123 -11.64 -3.06 -13.86
N SER A 124 -12.52 -2.25 -13.25
CA SER A 124 -12.12 -1.06 -12.52
C SER A 124 -11.28 -1.39 -11.28
N ARG A 125 -11.60 -2.49 -10.58
CA ARG A 125 -10.80 -2.98 -9.45
C ARG A 125 -9.41 -3.44 -9.86
N TYR A 126 -9.29 -4.21 -10.94
CA TYR A 126 -7.98 -4.63 -11.46
C TYR A 126 -7.19 -3.46 -12.05
N GLN A 127 -7.87 -2.45 -12.62
CA GLN A 127 -7.23 -1.22 -13.05
C GLN A 127 -6.66 -0.44 -11.86
N ALA A 128 -7.41 -0.32 -10.77
CA ALA A 128 -6.95 0.29 -9.52
C ALA A 128 -5.75 -0.46 -8.93
N MET A 129 -5.82 -1.80 -8.90
CA MET A 129 -4.70 -2.65 -8.45
C MET A 129 -3.45 -2.44 -9.32
N HIS A 130 -3.61 -2.38 -10.64
CA HIS A 130 -2.51 -2.08 -11.56
C HIS A 130 -1.86 -0.73 -11.24
N HIS A 131 -2.65 0.32 -11.00
CA HIS A 131 -2.11 1.63 -10.65
C HIS A 131 -1.34 1.61 -9.31
N GLN A 132 -1.84 0.89 -8.31
CA GLN A 132 -1.13 0.71 -7.03
C GLN A 132 0.17 -0.09 -7.21
N LEU A 133 0.17 -1.15 -8.04
CA LEU A 133 1.39 -1.92 -8.34
C LEU A 133 2.43 -1.06 -9.05
N VAL A 134 2.01 -0.23 -10.02
CA VAL A 134 2.91 0.73 -10.69
C VAL A 134 3.45 1.76 -9.70
N ALA A 135 2.58 2.34 -8.84
CA ALA A 135 2.99 3.29 -7.81
C ALA A 135 3.99 2.65 -6.83
N SER A 136 3.75 1.41 -6.42
CA SER A 136 4.66 0.63 -5.56
C SER A 136 6.03 0.46 -6.21
N ALA A 137 6.10 0.00 -7.45
CA ALA A 137 7.36 -0.19 -8.17
C ALA A 137 8.16 1.11 -8.33
N LEU A 138 7.48 2.21 -8.67
CA LEU A 138 8.10 3.54 -8.77
C LEU A 138 8.59 4.06 -7.42
N ALA A 139 7.82 3.84 -6.35
CA ALA A 139 8.22 4.21 -4.99
C ALA A 139 9.45 3.43 -4.53
N VAL A 140 9.53 2.12 -4.82
CA VAL A 140 10.72 1.29 -4.54
C VAL A 140 11.96 1.85 -5.24
N SER A 141 11.85 2.14 -6.54
CA SER A 141 12.95 2.73 -7.31
C SER A 141 13.37 4.10 -6.74
N MET A 142 12.42 4.93 -6.34
CA MET A 142 12.68 6.23 -5.74
C MET A 142 13.34 6.12 -4.37
N ALA A 143 12.85 5.23 -3.52
CA ALA A 143 13.39 5.01 -2.18
C ALA A 143 14.87 4.59 -2.22
N HIS A 144 15.25 3.68 -3.12
CA HIS A 144 16.64 3.25 -3.27
C HIS A 144 17.56 4.34 -3.82
N LYS A 145 17.03 5.29 -4.62
CA LYS A 145 17.79 6.47 -5.07
C LYS A 145 18.02 7.48 -3.95
N ILE A 146 17.06 7.61 -3.02
CA ILE A 146 17.17 8.51 -1.86
C ILE A 146 18.09 7.90 -0.80
N ASP A 147 17.95 6.61 -0.53
CA ASP A 147 18.77 5.86 0.42
C ASP A 147 18.80 4.38 0.01
N ASN A 148 19.99 3.86 -0.31
CA ASN A 148 20.17 2.47 -0.73
C ASN A 148 20.01 1.45 0.40
N GLU A 149 19.99 1.90 1.66
CA GLU A 149 19.72 1.05 2.83
C GLU A 149 18.23 0.75 3.02
N ASN A 150 17.33 1.48 2.35
CA ASN A 150 15.91 1.21 2.41
C ASN A 150 15.58 -0.22 1.97
N LYS A 151 14.73 -0.87 2.76
CA LYS A 151 14.16 -2.21 2.48
C LYS A 151 12.65 -2.07 2.32
N LEU A 152 12.19 -2.34 1.10
CA LEU A 152 10.78 -2.16 0.77
C LEU A 152 10.11 -3.49 0.43
N GLY A 153 8.86 -3.60 0.82
CA GLY A 153 7.99 -4.71 0.49
C GLY A 153 6.55 -4.26 0.37
N CYS A 154 5.65 -5.23 0.30
CA CYS A 154 4.21 -5.03 0.42
C CYS A 154 3.67 -5.99 1.47
N MET A 155 2.46 -5.72 1.94
CA MET A 155 1.72 -6.63 2.79
C MET A 155 0.58 -7.25 1.98
N LEU A 156 0.45 -8.56 2.06
CA LEU A 156 -0.62 -9.32 1.40
C LEU A 156 -1.54 -9.95 2.44
N ALA A 157 -2.84 -9.88 2.23
CA ALA A 157 -3.82 -10.70 2.94
C ALA A 157 -3.82 -12.09 2.32
N TYR A 158 -3.25 -13.05 3.00
CA TYR A 158 -3.15 -14.42 2.48
C TYR A 158 -4.37 -15.25 2.88
N HIS A 159 -5.11 -15.73 1.89
CA HIS A 159 -6.28 -16.57 2.09
C HIS A 159 -5.98 -18.02 1.76
N ASN A 160 -5.93 -18.88 2.79
CA ASN A 160 -5.80 -20.31 2.57
C ASN A 160 -7.13 -20.88 2.07
N GLY A 161 -7.10 -21.47 0.87
CA GLY A 161 -8.18 -22.25 0.31
C GLY A 161 -7.75 -23.73 0.23
N TYR A 162 -8.57 -24.60 0.79
CA TYR A 162 -8.37 -26.05 0.67
C TYR A 162 -9.45 -26.65 -0.22
N ALA A 163 -9.09 -27.66 -1.00
CA ALA A 163 -10.06 -28.45 -1.75
C ALA A 163 -11.05 -29.14 -0.78
N TYR A 164 -12.35 -29.04 -1.07
CA TYR A 164 -13.39 -29.67 -0.24
C TYR A 164 -13.29 -31.18 -0.26
N THR A 165 -12.98 -31.74 -1.44
CA THR A 165 -12.70 -33.17 -1.63
C THR A 165 -11.43 -33.37 -2.46
N CYS A 166 -11.00 -34.65 -2.67
CA CYS A 166 -9.93 -34.95 -3.59
C CYS A 166 -10.35 -34.98 -5.07
N HIS A 167 -11.59 -34.60 -5.38
CA HIS A 167 -12.06 -34.52 -6.76
C HIS A 167 -11.25 -33.46 -7.55
N PRO A 168 -10.83 -33.75 -8.79
CA PRO A 168 -9.99 -32.85 -9.56
C PRO A 168 -10.53 -31.44 -9.71
N GLU A 169 -11.85 -31.27 -9.83
CA GLU A 169 -12.47 -29.94 -9.93
C GLU A 169 -12.31 -29.14 -8.64
N ASP A 170 -12.50 -29.74 -7.46
CA ASP A 170 -12.30 -29.08 -6.17
C ASP A 170 -10.84 -28.64 -5.99
N VAL A 171 -9.91 -29.52 -6.34
CA VAL A 171 -8.47 -29.23 -6.28
C VAL A 171 -8.11 -28.10 -7.22
N PHE A 172 -8.59 -28.14 -8.46
CA PHE A 172 -8.36 -27.09 -9.45
C PHE A 172 -8.96 -25.74 -9.03
N TYR A 173 -10.17 -25.76 -8.47
CA TYR A 173 -10.82 -24.54 -7.95
C TYR A 173 -10.01 -23.92 -6.81
N ALA A 174 -9.56 -24.70 -5.84
CA ALA A 174 -8.76 -24.22 -4.73
C ALA A 174 -7.42 -23.63 -5.22
N GLN A 175 -6.76 -24.26 -6.18
CA GLN A 175 -5.54 -23.74 -6.81
C GLN A 175 -5.80 -22.42 -7.53
N ARG A 176 -6.86 -22.35 -8.35
CA ARG A 176 -7.22 -21.11 -9.07
C ARG A 176 -7.58 -19.97 -8.13
N PHE A 177 -8.28 -20.27 -7.04
CA PHE A 177 -8.58 -19.31 -5.98
C PHE A 177 -7.29 -18.70 -5.41
N GLY A 178 -6.32 -19.55 -5.04
CA GLY A 178 -5.02 -19.11 -4.55
C GLY A 178 -4.25 -18.23 -5.55
N GLN A 179 -4.26 -18.61 -6.83
CA GLN A 179 -3.60 -17.83 -7.88
C GLN A 179 -4.22 -16.43 -8.04
N ILE A 180 -5.55 -16.35 -8.06
CA ILE A 180 -6.26 -15.07 -8.25
C ILE A 180 -6.13 -14.16 -7.03
N HIS A 181 -6.30 -14.70 -5.82
CA HIS A 181 -6.42 -13.89 -4.62
C HIS A 181 -5.10 -13.67 -3.85
N ASN A 182 -4.15 -14.58 -3.98
CA ASN A 182 -2.87 -14.46 -3.28
C ASN A 182 -1.71 -14.16 -4.23
N SER A 183 -1.55 -14.97 -5.30
CA SER A 183 -0.33 -14.94 -6.09
C SER A 183 -0.22 -13.74 -7.01
N ILE A 184 -1.32 -13.22 -7.56
CA ILE A 184 -1.27 -12.15 -8.57
C ILE A 184 -0.47 -10.93 -8.11
N ALA A 185 -0.72 -10.43 -6.91
CA ALA A 185 0.02 -9.28 -6.39
C ALA A 185 1.43 -9.66 -5.94
N GLY A 186 1.61 -10.84 -5.34
CA GLY A 186 2.91 -11.36 -4.93
C GLY A 186 3.85 -11.58 -6.12
N ASP A 187 3.36 -12.19 -7.19
CA ASP A 187 4.13 -12.44 -8.40
C ASP A 187 4.60 -11.13 -9.05
N VAL A 188 3.72 -10.13 -9.15
CA VAL A 188 4.11 -8.82 -9.70
C VAL A 188 5.18 -8.13 -8.86
N HIS A 189 5.07 -8.18 -7.52
CA HIS A 189 6.08 -7.59 -6.64
C HIS A 189 7.44 -8.28 -6.74
N VAL A 190 7.46 -9.61 -6.93
CA VAL A 190 8.71 -10.39 -6.96
C VAL A 190 9.30 -10.45 -8.36
N ARG A 191 8.46 -10.62 -9.38
CA ARG A 191 8.89 -10.86 -10.76
C ARG A 191 8.84 -9.61 -11.64
N GLY A 192 8.03 -8.58 -11.28
CA GLY A 192 7.86 -7.35 -12.05
C GLY A 192 6.94 -7.47 -13.26
N TYR A 193 6.18 -8.56 -13.41
CA TYR A 193 5.20 -8.77 -14.47
C TYR A 193 4.02 -9.63 -13.98
N TYR A 194 2.91 -9.60 -14.72
CA TYR A 194 1.69 -10.39 -14.45
C TYR A 194 1.86 -11.83 -14.88
#